data_e6131385ba11f230dd9858487503302b
#
_entry.id   e6131385ba11f230dd9858487503302b
#
_cell.length_a   1.000
_cell.length_b   1.000
_cell.length_c   1.000
_cell.angle_alpha   90.00
_cell.angle_beta   90.00
_cell.angle_gamma   90.00
#
_symmetry.space_group_name_H-M   'P 1'
#
loop_
_entity.id
_entity.type
_entity.pdbx_description
1 polymer ?
#
loop_
_entity_poly.entity_id
_entity_poly.type
_entity_poly.pdbx_seq_one_letter_code
_entity_poly.pdbx_strand_id
1 'polypeptide(L)'
;MIVRKILTLLALTTLAIANQTIAQSYDSNPSAQKMHYYDIADFEMQASDINYADHIAPILQRSCLQCHRPGGGGPMSFLSYDEVRPWAPVIMYRTAIRDRMGAMPPWYIEKDIGISDGFESDYSLSDLDLAMIQAWAQNGAPRGNPANEPPPYVVTEGEDWTLGEPDLVLTGPEMTRPAVAPDWWGDIGIVPTGLTEDRYVQSIE
;
A
#
# COMPACT_ATOMS: atom_id res chain seq x y z
N MET A 1 39.11 -42.10 -19.58
CA MET A 1 38.48 -41.74 -18.30
C MET A 1 38.66 -40.27 -17.90
N ILE A 2 39.64 -39.57 -18.39
CA ILE A 2 39.97 -38.16 -18.04
C ILE A 2 39.06 -37.17 -18.79
N VAL A 3 38.73 -37.41 -20.07
CA VAL A 3 37.92 -36.49 -20.88
C VAL A 3 36.47 -36.35 -20.37
N ARG A 4 35.88 -37.39 -19.79
CA ARG A 4 34.51 -37.33 -19.25
C ARG A 4 34.39 -36.51 -17.97
N LYS A 5 35.46 -36.43 -17.16
CA LYS A 5 35.48 -35.60 -15.95
C LYS A 5 35.64 -34.10 -16.25
N ILE A 6 36.33 -33.75 -17.32
CA ILE A 6 36.56 -32.37 -17.73
C ILE A 6 35.26 -31.74 -18.29
N LEU A 7 34.51 -32.51 -19.08
CA LEU A 7 33.20 -32.02 -19.60
C LEU A 7 32.17 -31.80 -18.49
N THR A 8 32.16 -32.64 -17.46
CA THR A 8 31.21 -32.47 -16.33
C THR A 8 31.57 -31.27 -15.47
N LEU A 9 32.86 -30.97 -15.33
CA LEU A 9 33.34 -29.81 -14.58
C LEU A 9 33.00 -28.49 -15.32
N LEU A 10 33.14 -28.45 -16.65
CA LEU A 10 32.82 -27.29 -17.46
C LEU A 10 31.28 -27.02 -17.46
N ALA A 11 30.44 -28.06 -17.50
CA ALA A 11 28.99 -27.89 -17.46
C ALA A 11 28.49 -27.39 -16.10
N LEU A 12 29.11 -27.80 -15.00
CA LEU A 12 28.77 -27.34 -13.66
C LEU A 12 29.19 -25.87 -13.41
N THR A 13 30.32 -25.45 -13.97
CA THR A 13 30.82 -24.08 -13.84
C THR A 13 29.97 -23.09 -14.67
N THR A 14 29.53 -23.48 -15.87
CA THR A 14 28.67 -22.64 -16.70
C THR A 14 27.27 -22.48 -16.11
N LEU A 15 26.70 -23.50 -15.46
CA LEU A 15 25.43 -23.42 -14.78
C LEU A 15 25.50 -22.53 -13.54
N ALA A 16 26.58 -22.58 -12.79
CA ALA A 16 26.83 -21.75 -11.62
C ALA A 16 26.98 -20.26 -11.99
N ILE A 17 27.66 -19.97 -13.10
CA ILE A 17 27.87 -18.61 -13.60
C ILE A 17 26.55 -18.03 -14.13
N ALA A 18 25.74 -18.83 -14.84
CA ALA A 18 24.42 -18.39 -15.32
C ALA A 18 23.47 -18.04 -14.17
N ASN A 19 23.45 -18.84 -13.11
CA ASN A 19 22.63 -18.54 -11.93
C ASN A 19 23.12 -17.30 -11.16
N GLN A 20 24.43 -17.05 -11.10
CA GLN A 20 24.95 -15.84 -10.48
C GLN A 20 24.64 -14.58 -11.31
N THR A 21 24.64 -14.69 -12.63
CA THR A 21 24.33 -13.55 -13.51
C THR A 21 22.85 -13.15 -13.43
N ILE A 22 21.94 -14.12 -13.28
CA ILE A 22 20.50 -13.85 -13.10
C ILE A 22 20.23 -13.24 -11.71
N ALA A 23 20.89 -13.73 -10.67
CA ALA A 23 20.77 -13.15 -9.33
C ALA A 23 21.33 -11.72 -9.28
N GLN A 24 22.45 -11.46 -9.91
CA GLN A 24 23.07 -10.14 -9.98
C GLN A 24 22.26 -9.12 -10.81
N SER A 25 21.56 -9.55 -11.86
CA SER A 25 20.75 -8.66 -12.68
C SER A 25 19.45 -8.22 -11.99
N TYR A 26 18.94 -8.99 -11.05
CA TYR A 26 17.78 -8.60 -10.24
C TYR A 26 18.16 -7.62 -9.11
N ASP A 27 19.39 -7.68 -8.62
CA ASP A 27 19.88 -6.90 -7.48
C ASP A 27 20.57 -5.58 -7.88
N SER A 28 20.78 -5.34 -9.17
CA SER A 28 21.60 -4.24 -9.67
C SER A 28 20.83 -2.95 -10.02
N ASN A 29 19.51 -2.86 -9.68
CA ASN A 29 18.79 -1.61 -9.80
C ASN A 29 18.96 -0.77 -8.50
N PRO A 30 19.77 0.31 -8.50
CA PRO A 30 20.00 1.12 -7.30
C PRO A 30 18.72 1.72 -6.70
N SER A 31 17.67 1.89 -7.53
CA SER A 31 16.37 2.34 -7.07
C SER A 31 15.55 1.24 -6.40
N ALA A 32 15.90 -0.04 -6.59
CA ALA A 32 15.16 -1.17 -6.03
C ALA A 32 15.42 -1.38 -4.52
N GLN A 33 16.43 -0.73 -3.94
CA GLN A 33 16.88 -0.98 -2.56
C GLN A 33 16.70 0.20 -1.62
N LYS A 34 16.33 1.38 -2.11
CA LYS A 34 16.19 2.56 -1.24
C LYS A 34 14.93 2.42 -0.38
N MET A 35 15.13 2.27 0.91
CA MET A 35 14.09 2.39 1.93
C MET A 35 14.10 3.81 2.48
N HIS A 36 12.92 4.37 2.73
CA HIS A 36 12.77 5.71 3.25
C HIS A 36 12.63 5.67 4.77
N TYR A 37 13.76 5.89 5.47
CA TYR A 37 13.80 6.00 6.92
C TYR A 37 14.14 7.44 7.30
N TYR A 38 13.39 7.96 8.27
CA TYR A 38 13.52 9.31 8.79
C TYR A 38 13.71 9.28 10.29
N ASP A 39 14.55 10.16 10.82
CA ASP A 39 14.65 10.35 12.26
C ASP A 39 13.55 11.31 12.71
N ILE A 40 12.76 10.93 13.71
CA ILE A 40 11.71 11.79 14.25
C ILE A 40 12.27 13.07 14.86
N ALA A 41 13.55 13.05 15.30
CA ALA A 41 14.25 14.23 15.82
C ALA A 41 14.44 15.32 14.74
N ASP A 42 14.50 14.96 13.46
CA ASP A 42 14.56 15.92 12.34
C ASP A 42 13.29 16.79 12.25
N PHE A 43 12.20 16.35 12.89
CA PHE A 43 10.92 17.06 12.99
C PHE A 43 10.69 17.68 14.37
N GLU A 44 11.74 17.87 15.17
CA GLU A 44 11.69 18.46 16.51
C GLU A 44 10.80 17.69 17.51
N MET A 45 10.64 16.38 17.32
CA MET A 45 9.85 15.49 18.17
C MET A 45 10.73 14.45 18.86
N GLN A 46 10.24 13.92 19.99
CA GLN A 46 10.92 12.84 20.70
C GLN A 46 10.23 11.50 20.42
N ALA A 47 11.03 10.46 20.15
CA ALA A 47 10.49 9.12 19.88
C ALA A 47 9.65 8.57 21.06
N SER A 48 9.97 8.95 22.30
CA SER A 48 9.22 8.58 23.50
C SER A 48 7.79 9.14 23.53
N ASP A 49 7.53 10.22 22.84
CA ASP A 49 6.23 10.91 22.86
C ASP A 49 5.28 10.34 21.83
N ILE A 50 5.81 9.62 20.83
CA ILE A 50 5.01 9.05 19.75
C ILE A 50 4.23 7.83 20.25
N ASN A 51 2.92 7.91 20.15
CA ASN A 51 2.01 6.86 20.56
C ASN A 51 0.86 6.68 19.57
N TYR A 52 0.11 5.59 19.74
CA TYR A 52 -0.99 5.25 18.83
C TYR A 52 -2.11 6.30 18.88
N ALA A 53 -2.60 6.63 20.08
CA ALA A 53 -3.80 7.43 20.25
C ALA A 53 -3.69 8.84 19.63
N ASP A 54 -2.56 9.51 19.90
CA ASP A 54 -2.37 10.90 19.50
C ASP A 54 -1.80 11.04 18.08
N HIS A 55 -1.03 10.05 17.60
CA HIS A 55 -0.23 10.22 16.38
C HIS A 55 -0.58 9.20 15.31
N ILE A 56 -0.64 7.90 15.64
CA ILE A 56 -0.73 6.85 14.65
C ILE A 56 -2.18 6.61 14.20
N ALA A 57 -3.15 6.62 15.12
CA ALA A 57 -4.56 6.41 14.78
C ALA A 57 -5.08 7.42 13.75
N PRO A 58 -4.79 8.74 13.85
CA PRO A 58 -5.15 9.70 12.81
C PRO A 58 -4.52 9.41 11.44
N ILE A 59 -3.25 8.99 11.42
CA ILE A 59 -2.56 8.60 10.18
C ILE A 59 -3.25 7.39 9.55
N LEU A 60 -3.55 6.36 10.36
CA LEU A 60 -4.21 5.16 9.87
C LEU A 60 -5.60 5.45 9.32
N GLN A 61 -6.39 6.28 10.00
CA GLN A 61 -7.73 6.67 9.54
C GLN A 61 -7.68 7.36 8.18
N ARG A 62 -6.74 8.28 7.98
CA ARG A 62 -6.59 9.00 6.73
C ARG A 62 -6.06 8.12 5.59
N SER A 63 -5.06 7.29 5.87
CA SER A 63 -4.23 6.68 4.82
C SER A 63 -4.39 5.16 4.67
N CYS A 64 -5.02 4.47 5.62
CA CYS A 64 -5.01 3.00 5.67
C CYS A 64 -6.41 2.38 5.76
N LEU A 65 -7.34 2.98 6.53
CA LEU A 65 -8.61 2.35 6.87
C LEU A 65 -9.59 2.24 5.71
N GLN A 66 -9.40 2.99 4.64
CA GLN A 66 -10.22 2.78 3.44
C GLN A 66 -10.10 1.34 2.92
N CYS A 67 -8.91 0.75 3.01
CA CYS A 67 -8.66 -0.61 2.58
C CYS A 67 -8.57 -1.62 3.74
N HIS A 68 -7.93 -1.24 4.87
CA HIS A 68 -7.68 -2.14 6.00
C HIS A 68 -8.81 -2.13 7.02
N ARG A 69 -9.97 -2.61 6.61
CA ARG A 69 -11.21 -2.76 7.39
C ARG A 69 -12.02 -3.96 6.91
N PRO A 70 -12.98 -4.46 7.67
CA PRO A 70 -13.92 -5.48 7.18
C PRO A 70 -14.60 -5.01 5.89
N GLY A 71 -14.67 -5.87 4.89
CA GLY A 71 -15.20 -5.54 3.56
C GLY A 71 -14.29 -4.69 2.67
N GLY A 72 -13.16 -4.21 3.17
CA GLY A 72 -12.17 -3.49 2.37
C GLY A 72 -11.21 -4.41 1.61
N GLY A 73 -10.36 -3.83 0.77
CA GLY A 73 -9.39 -4.57 -0.05
C GLY A 73 -8.16 -5.09 0.71
N GLY A 74 -7.90 -4.62 1.93
CA GLY A 74 -6.78 -5.05 2.75
C GLY A 74 -7.06 -6.37 3.48
N PRO A 75 -6.06 -7.25 3.62
CA PRO A 75 -6.27 -8.58 4.20
C PRO A 75 -6.42 -8.60 5.73
N MET A 76 -6.11 -7.49 6.43
CA MET A 76 -6.25 -7.34 7.87
C MET A 76 -6.99 -6.04 8.20
N SER A 77 -7.70 -6.02 9.32
CA SER A 77 -8.33 -4.81 9.86
C SER A 77 -7.34 -4.02 10.72
N PHE A 78 -7.46 -2.68 10.67
CA PHE A 78 -6.69 -1.73 11.49
C PHE A 78 -7.61 -0.76 12.25
N LEU A 79 -8.84 -1.18 12.54
CA LEU A 79 -9.84 -0.32 13.19
C LEU A 79 -9.56 -0.03 14.67
N SER A 80 -8.72 -0.85 15.32
CA SER A 80 -8.39 -0.70 16.75
C SER A 80 -6.90 -0.86 17.01
N TYR A 81 -6.44 -0.33 18.16
CA TYR A 81 -5.06 -0.51 18.61
C TYR A 81 -4.64 -1.98 18.66
N ASP A 82 -5.50 -2.85 19.19
CA ASP A 82 -5.19 -4.27 19.38
C ASP A 82 -5.04 -5.00 18.04
N GLU A 83 -5.76 -4.57 17.01
CA GLU A 83 -5.60 -5.08 15.64
C GLU A 83 -4.31 -4.56 14.98
N VAL A 84 -3.95 -3.31 15.21
CA VAL A 84 -2.81 -2.65 14.55
C VAL A 84 -1.48 -3.04 15.17
N ARG A 85 -1.40 -3.08 16.51
CA ARG A 85 -0.14 -3.25 17.23
C ARG A 85 0.72 -4.43 16.78
N PRO A 86 0.17 -5.64 16.55
CA PRO A 86 0.96 -6.77 16.07
C PRO A 86 1.64 -6.52 14.70
N TRP A 87 1.08 -5.62 13.91
CA TRP A 87 1.56 -5.30 12.57
C TRP A 87 2.54 -4.14 12.52
N ALA A 88 2.82 -3.47 13.64
CA ALA A 88 3.68 -2.29 13.67
C ALA A 88 5.01 -2.44 12.91
N PRO A 89 5.79 -3.54 13.07
CA PRO A 89 7.02 -3.73 12.29
C PRO A 89 6.78 -3.88 10.78
N VAL A 90 5.67 -4.52 10.40
CA VAL A 90 5.30 -4.72 8.98
C VAL A 90 4.81 -3.41 8.37
N ILE A 91 4.02 -2.63 9.11
CA ILE A 91 3.57 -1.29 8.70
C ILE A 91 4.79 -0.41 8.45
N MET A 92 5.71 -0.33 9.43
CA MET A 92 6.96 0.40 9.29
C MET A 92 7.74 0.00 8.03
N TYR A 93 7.91 -1.30 7.79
CA TYR A 93 8.62 -1.81 6.62
C TYR A 93 7.91 -1.44 5.30
N ARG A 94 6.59 -1.69 5.22
CA ARG A 94 5.81 -1.48 4.00
C ARG A 94 5.68 0.00 3.63
N THR A 95 5.53 0.87 4.62
CA THR A 95 5.48 2.32 4.40
C THR A 95 6.83 2.89 3.98
N ALA A 96 7.94 2.35 4.50
CA ALA A 96 9.28 2.76 4.11
C ALA A 96 9.66 2.41 2.66
N ILE A 97 8.93 1.50 2.00
CA ILE A 97 9.12 1.22 0.56
C ILE A 97 8.74 2.42 -0.30
N ARG A 98 7.66 3.10 0.00
CA ARG A 98 7.11 4.36 -0.50
C ARG A 98 6.83 4.46 -2.00
N ASP A 99 7.78 4.19 -2.86
CA ASP A 99 7.79 4.59 -4.28
C ASP A 99 7.84 3.43 -5.28
N ARG A 100 7.49 2.21 -4.85
CA ARG A 100 7.54 1.03 -5.71
C ARG A 100 6.56 -0.06 -5.27
N MET A 101 6.49 -1.11 -6.08
CA MET A 101 5.63 -2.26 -5.82
C MET A 101 5.84 -2.83 -4.40
N GLY A 102 4.75 -3.07 -3.70
CA GLY A 102 4.73 -3.55 -2.32
C GLY A 102 4.74 -2.46 -1.25
N ALA A 103 4.80 -1.18 -1.64
CA ALA A 103 4.60 -0.06 -0.73
C ALA A 103 3.17 -0.05 -0.15
N MET A 104 3.03 0.57 1.01
CA MET A 104 1.75 0.92 1.61
C MET A 104 1.79 2.39 2.06
N PRO A 105 0.74 3.18 1.76
CA PRO A 105 -0.36 2.87 0.86
C PRO A 105 0.12 2.48 -0.55
N PRO A 106 -0.62 1.62 -1.27
CA PRO A 106 -0.31 1.33 -2.67
C PRO A 106 -0.61 2.56 -3.53
N TRP A 107 -0.05 2.60 -4.76
CA TRP A 107 -0.29 3.68 -5.72
C TRP A 107 0.04 5.07 -5.16
N TYR A 108 1.30 5.23 -4.72
CA TYR A 108 1.77 6.54 -4.29
C TYR A 108 1.57 7.59 -5.39
N ILE A 109 1.25 8.81 -4.94
CA ILE A 109 1.00 9.93 -5.84
C ILE A 109 2.31 10.68 -6.07
N GLU A 110 2.68 10.87 -7.35
CA GLU A 110 3.81 11.71 -7.71
C GLU A 110 3.36 13.19 -7.69
N LYS A 111 3.97 13.97 -6.80
CA LYS A 111 3.51 15.34 -6.49
C LYS A 111 4.23 16.43 -7.31
N ASP A 112 5.41 16.12 -7.85
CA ASP A 112 6.28 17.10 -8.52
C ASP A 112 6.07 17.20 -10.04
N ILE A 113 4.91 16.79 -10.54
CA ILE A 113 4.57 16.76 -11.98
C ILE A 113 3.81 17.99 -12.47
N GLY A 114 3.75 19.07 -11.70
CA GLY A 114 3.14 20.34 -12.11
C GLY A 114 1.65 20.48 -11.81
N ILE A 115 1.06 19.60 -10.99
CA ILE A 115 -0.30 19.76 -10.46
C ILE A 115 -0.19 20.55 -9.16
N SER A 116 -0.62 21.82 -9.19
CA SER A 116 -0.41 22.77 -8.07
C SER A 116 -1.36 22.54 -6.90
N ASP A 117 -2.56 22.01 -7.17
CA ASP A 117 -3.64 21.97 -6.16
C ASP A 117 -3.74 20.62 -5.46
N GLY A 118 -2.84 19.68 -5.81
CA GLY A 118 -2.82 18.34 -5.22
C GLY A 118 -3.97 17.45 -5.73
N PHE A 119 -4.21 16.39 -5.00
CA PHE A 119 -5.29 15.43 -5.28
C PHE A 119 -6.28 15.45 -4.12
N GLU A 120 -7.57 15.44 -4.44
CA GLU A 120 -8.65 15.52 -3.44
C GLU A 120 -8.62 14.36 -2.43
N SER A 121 -8.22 13.17 -2.88
CA SER A 121 -8.11 11.96 -2.05
C SER A 121 -6.68 11.45 -2.02
N ASP A 122 -5.76 12.22 -1.45
CA ASP A 122 -4.36 11.84 -1.31
C ASP A 122 -4.14 11.03 -0.03
N TYR A 123 -4.04 9.71 -0.17
CA TYR A 123 -3.73 8.78 0.93
C TYR A 123 -2.22 8.61 1.19
N SER A 124 -1.38 9.31 0.46
CA SER A 124 0.07 9.19 0.63
C SER A 124 0.51 9.70 2.01
N LEU A 125 1.62 9.16 2.47
CA LEU A 125 2.23 9.54 3.75
C LEU A 125 3.26 10.65 3.52
N SER A 126 3.26 11.66 4.39
CA SER A 126 4.35 12.64 4.45
C SER A 126 5.61 12.03 5.07
N ASP A 127 6.74 12.73 4.97
CA ASP A 127 7.98 12.32 5.63
C ASP A 127 7.81 12.27 7.15
N LEU A 128 7.05 13.21 7.71
CA LEU A 128 6.70 13.22 9.12
C LEU A 128 5.82 12.02 9.53
N ASP A 129 4.81 11.66 8.72
CA ASP A 129 4.00 10.47 8.99
C ASP A 129 4.88 9.21 9.03
N LEU A 130 5.82 9.09 8.09
CA LEU A 130 6.77 7.97 8.06
C LEU A 130 7.67 7.97 9.30
N ALA A 131 8.22 9.13 9.68
CA ALA A 131 9.05 9.25 10.88
C ALA A 131 8.26 8.85 12.15
N MET A 132 7.01 9.29 12.28
CA MET A 132 6.14 8.91 13.40
C MET A 132 5.84 7.41 13.43
N ILE A 133 5.50 6.80 12.30
CA ILE A 133 5.26 5.35 12.19
C ILE A 133 6.51 4.57 12.59
N GLN A 134 7.67 4.99 12.12
CA GLN A 134 8.96 4.35 12.40
C GLN A 134 9.33 4.46 13.89
N ALA A 135 9.25 5.66 14.45
CA ALA A 135 9.52 5.89 15.87
C ALA A 135 8.57 5.09 16.76
N TRP A 136 7.27 5.08 16.44
CA TRP A 136 6.27 4.30 17.15
C TRP A 136 6.56 2.80 17.13
N ALA A 137 6.82 2.23 15.95
CA ALA A 137 7.08 0.80 15.80
C ALA A 137 8.37 0.38 16.52
N GLN A 138 9.44 1.19 16.42
CA GLN A 138 10.73 0.94 17.07
C GLN A 138 10.66 1.08 18.60
N ASN A 139 9.79 1.94 19.11
CA ASN A 139 9.58 2.14 20.56
C ASN A 139 8.55 1.18 21.17
N GLY A 140 8.29 0.03 20.55
CA GLY A 140 7.40 -1.00 21.07
C GLY A 140 5.91 -0.76 20.88
N ALA A 141 5.56 0.17 19.99
CA ALA A 141 4.21 0.51 19.59
C ALA A 141 3.29 0.88 20.79
N PRO A 142 3.63 1.90 21.59
CA PRO A 142 2.84 2.29 22.77
C PRO A 142 1.45 2.81 22.36
N ARG A 143 0.43 2.53 23.19
CA ARG A 143 -0.94 2.96 22.93
C ARG A 143 -1.17 4.45 23.17
N GLY A 144 -0.57 4.99 24.22
CA GLY A 144 -0.93 6.32 24.72
C GLY A 144 -2.24 6.30 25.53
N ASN A 145 -2.87 7.47 25.67
CA ASN A 145 -4.13 7.60 26.38
C ASN A 145 -5.31 7.25 25.44
N PRO A 146 -6.10 6.18 25.71
CA PRO A 146 -7.22 5.82 24.84
C PRO A 146 -8.30 6.90 24.69
N ALA A 147 -8.40 7.83 25.63
CA ALA A 147 -9.35 8.95 25.54
C ALA A 147 -8.99 9.96 24.41
N ASN A 148 -7.75 9.91 23.92
CA ASN A 148 -7.27 10.77 22.85
C ASN A 148 -7.41 10.11 21.47
N GLU A 149 -7.84 8.83 21.42
CA GLU A 149 -8.07 8.18 20.13
C GLU A 149 -9.15 8.96 19.34
N PRO A 150 -8.98 9.12 18.04
CA PRO A 150 -9.99 9.78 17.22
C PRO A 150 -11.31 8.99 17.26
N PRO A 151 -12.45 9.64 16.93
CA PRO A 151 -13.74 8.93 16.82
C PRO A 151 -13.59 7.68 15.94
N PRO A 152 -14.35 6.62 16.22
CA PRO A 152 -14.32 5.41 15.41
C PRO A 152 -14.51 5.73 13.92
N TYR A 153 -13.72 5.05 13.09
CA TYR A 153 -13.86 5.15 11.64
C TYR A 153 -15.24 4.63 11.22
N VAL A 154 -16.02 5.47 10.59
CA VAL A 154 -17.33 5.08 10.09
C VAL A 154 -17.15 4.48 8.70
N VAL A 155 -17.46 3.19 8.60
CA VAL A 155 -17.55 2.49 7.32
C VAL A 155 -18.95 2.76 6.77
N THR A 156 -19.03 3.52 5.70
CA THR A 156 -20.24 3.55 4.87
C THR A 156 -20.29 2.22 4.14
N GLU A 157 -21.09 1.27 4.65
CA GLU A 157 -21.28 -0.01 3.96
C GLU A 157 -22.13 0.24 2.72
N GLY A 158 -21.51 0.10 1.59
CA GLY A 158 -21.90 -0.44 0.29
C GLY A 158 -23.21 -0.05 -0.40
N GLU A 159 -24.13 0.67 0.20
CA GLU A 159 -25.37 1.09 -0.46
C GLU A 159 -25.48 2.62 -0.62
N ASP A 160 -24.67 3.37 0.09
CA ASP A 160 -24.69 4.81 0.02
C ASP A 160 -23.58 5.34 -0.88
N TRP A 161 -23.97 6.03 -1.93
CA TRP A 161 -23.05 6.71 -2.83
C TRP A 161 -22.35 7.87 -2.10
N THR A 162 -21.03 7.92 -2.13
CA THR A 162 -20.25 8.96 -1.42
C THR A 162 -20.27 10.30 -2.14
N LEU A 163 -20.50 10.27 -3.46
CA LEU A 163 -20.60 11.44 -4.31
C LEU A 163 -22.05 11.92 -4.54
N GLY A 164 -23.01 11.32 -3.83
CA GLY A 164 -24.45 11.58 -3.98
C GLY A 164 -25.15 10.58 -4.90
N GLU A 165 -26.45 10.73 -5.07
CA GLU A 165 -27.26 9.83 -5.93
C GLU A 165 -26.75 9.89 -7.37
N PRO A 166 -26.35 8.75 -7.98
CA PRO A 166 -25.84 8.75 -9.34
C PRO A 166 -26.94 8.89 -10.39
N ASP A 167 -26.67 9.64 -11.44
CA ASP A 167 -27.57 9.73 -12.60
C ASP A 167 -27.61 8.43 -13.41
N LEU A 168 -26.58 7.61 -13.34
CA LEU A 168 -26.45 6.37 -14.09
C LEU A 168 -25.65 5.32 -13.31
N VAL A 169 -26.24 4.15 -13.08
CA VAL A 169 -25.57 2.98 -12.53
C VAL A 169 -25.35 1.94 -13.62
N LEU A 170 -24.09 1.52 -13.80
CA LEU A 170 -23.72 0.49 -14.74
C LEU A 170 -23.32 -0.77 -13.97
N THR A 171 -24.10 -1.83 -14.10
CA THR A 171 -23.78 -3.13 -13.49
C THR A 171 -22.93 -3.95 -14.44
N GLY A 172 -21.72 -4.28 -14.03
CA GLY A 172 -20.84 -5.17 -14.77
C GLY A 172 -21.35 -6.62 -14.83
N PRO A 173 -20.82 -7.45 -15.74
CA PRO A 173 -21.15 -8.86 -15.78
C PRO A 173 -20.69 -9.58 -14.52
N GLU A 174 -21.43 -10.60 -14.11
CA GLU A 174 -21.05 -11.44 -12.98
C GLU A 174 -19.74 -12.18 -13.29
N MET A 175 -18.79 -12.10 -12.36
CA MET A 175 -17.50 -12.79 -12.46
C MET A 175 -17.30 -13.71 -11.28
N THR A 176 -17.00 -14.97 -11.57
CA THR A 176 -16.60 -15.94 -10.54
C THR A 176 -15.08 -16.09 -10.55
N ARG A 177 -14.46 -15.80 -9.41
CA ARG A 177 -13.02 -15.99 -9.23
C ARG A 177 -12.75 -17.00 -8.12
N PRO A 178 -11.91 -18.04 -8.35
CA PRO A 178 -11.49 -18.95 -7.30
C PRO A 178 -10.75 -18.21 -6.17
N ALA A 179 -10.87 -18.68 -4.93
CA ALA A 179 -10.19 -18.11 -3.78
C ALA A 179 -8.65 -18.14 -3.92
N VAL A 180 -8.13 -19.11 -4.68
CA VAL A 180 -6.71 -19.20 -5.06
C VAL A 180 -6.65 -19.13 -6.58
N ALA A 181 -6.21 -18.03 -7.12
CA ALA A 181 -6.02 -17.81 -8.54
C ALA A 181 -4.80 -16.88 -8.74
N PRO A 182 -4.05 -17.03 -9.84
CA PRO A 182 -3.03 -16.05 -10.21
C PRO A 182 -3.66 -14.69 -10.49
N ASP A 183 -2.87 -13.62 -10.41
CA ASP A 183 -3.31 -12.31 -10.84
C ASP A 183 -3.78 -12.36 -12.29
N TRP A 184 -4.94 -11.74 -12.52
CA TRP A 184 -5.55 -11.71 -13.83
C TRP A 184 -5.72 -10.26 -14.28
N TRP A 185 -5.28 -9.99 -15.48
CA TRP A 185 -5.47 -8.72 -16.16
C TRP A 185 -6.20 -8.99 -17.46
N GLY A 186 -7.32 -8.34 -17.66
CA GLY A 186 -8.10 -8.54 -18.86
C GLY A 186 -9.36 -7.69 -18.88
N ASP A 187 -10.06 -7.79 -20.01
CA ASP A 187 -11.32 -7.11 -20.24
C ASP A 187 -12.46 -7.91 -19.59
N ILE A 188 -13.22 -7.29 -18.71
CA ILE A 188 -14.39 -7.88 -18.07
C ILE A 188 -15.65 -7.77 -18.93
N GLY A 189 -15.55 -7.15 -20.11
CA GLY A 189 -16.64 -6.96 -21.05
C GLY A 189 -17.10 -5.52 -21.18
N ILE A 190 -17.94 -5.29 -22.16
CA ILE A 190 -18.52 -3.99 -22.48
C ILE A 190 -19.94 -3.93 -21.91
N VAL A 191 -20.20 -2.93 -21.08
CA VAL A 191 -21.53 -2.66 -20.54
C VAL A 191 -22.13 -1.47 -21.31
N PRO A 192 -23.25 -1.65 -22.01
CA PRO A 192 -23.92 -0.56 -22.70
C PRO A 192 -24.41 0.49 -21.70
N THR A 193 -24.14 1.76 -21.96
CA THR A 193 -24.61 2.85 -21.11
C THR A 193 -26.10 3.18 -21.30
N GLY A 194 -26.67 2.79 -22.41
CA GLY A 194 -28.05 3.14 -22.79
C GLY A 194 -28.23 4.63 -23.16
N LEU A 195 -27.16 5.43 -23.15
CA LEU A 195 -27.22 6.84 -23.52
C LEU A 195 -27.46 6.99 -25.04
N THR A 196 -28.35 7.90 -25.40
CA THR A 196 -28.73 8.22 -26.78
C THR A 196 -28.12 9.51 -27.30
N GLU A 197 -27.43 10.24 -26.43
CA GLU A 197 -26.75 11.51 -26.73
C GLU A 197 -25.45 11.61 -25.92
N ASP A 198 -24.53 12.46 -26.34
CA ASP A 198 -23.28 12.72 -25.63
C ASP A 198 -23.57 13.37 -24.26
N ARG A 199 -22.90 12.88 -23.23
CA ARG A 199 -22.97 13.38 -21.86
C ARG A 199 -21.58 13.64 -21.32
N TYR A 200 -21.47 14.66 -20.49
CA TYR A 200 -20.26 14.93 -19.72
C TYR A 200 -20.31 14.16 -18.40
N VAL A 201 -19.24 13.45 -18.08
CA VAL A 201 -19.07 12.78 -16.80
C VAL A 201 -18.43 13.77 -15.83
N GLN A 202 -19.13 14.06 -14.74
CA GLN A 202 -18.63 14.93 -13.68
C GLN A 202 -17.87 14.12 -12.62
N SER A 203 -18.37 12.94 -12.28
CA SER A 203 -17.77 12.06 -11.27
C SER A 203 -18.09 10.60 -11.56
N ILE A 204 -17.26 9.71 -11.04
CA ILE A 204 -17.40 8.25 -11.13
C ILE A 204 -17.08 7.68 -9.75
N GLU A 205 -17.91 6.74 -9.29
CA GLU A 205 -17.73 6.02 -8.03
C GLU A 205 -17.75 4.50 -8.25
#